data_dcbc34865e7882a74defb36ac01eb33d
#
_entry.id   dcbc34865e7882a74defb36ac01eb33d
#
_cell.length_a   1.000
_cell.length_b   1.000
_cell.length_c   1.000
_cell.angle_alpha   90.00
_cell.angle_beta   90.00
_cell.angle_gamma   90.00
#
_symmetry.space_group_name_H-M   'P 1'
#
loop_
_entity.id
_entity.type
_entity.pdbx_description
1 polymer ?
#
loop_
_entity_poly.entity_id
_entity_poly.type
_entity_poly.pdbx_seq_one_letter_code
_entity_poly.pdbx_strand_id
1 'polypeptide(L)'
;MPNSLWTESTRQEVVSRINRLTPDTKPLWGKMDARGMLSHLLDWMRMATGELPIRQRNLVIRHPPLKQFVIYWMPFPKGVPTAPELISRTSSDFAADVATLCSHIEAYGAMATRADLPIHPAFGRMSNRAWGVLGYRHTDHHLRQFRV
;
A
#
# COMPACT_ATOMS: atom_id res chain seq x y z
N MET A 1 -2.50 10.33 -16.95
CA MET A 1 -1.70 10.40 -15.73
C MET A 1 -1.86 9.09 -14.96
N PRO A 2 -0.86 8.58 -14.24
CA PRO A 2 -1.05 7.40 -13.42
C PRO A 2 -2.05 7.67 -12.30
N ASN A 3 -2.85 6.66 -11.94
CA ASN A 3 -3.79 6.76 -10.83
C ASN A 3 -3.04 7.04 -9.52
N SER A 4 -3.71 7.76 -8.61
CA SER A 4 -3.11 8.22 -7.36
C SER A 4 -4.16 8.23 -6.25
N LEU A 5 -3.79 7.81 -5.05
CA LEU A 5 -4.65 7.95 -3.88
C LEU A 5 -4.89 9.41 -3.45
N TRP A 6 -4.21 10.36 -4.08
CA TRP A 6 -4.53 11.79 -3.88
C TRP A 6 -5.87 12.18 -4.50
N THR A 7 -6.36 11.42 -5.48
CA THR A 7 -7.65 11.68 -6.16
C THR A 7 -8.77 10.99 -5.40
N GLU A 8 -9.81 11.74 -5.06
CA GLU A 8 -10.95 11.23 -4.29
C GLU A 8 -11.66 10.07 -5.00
N SER A 9 -11.96 10.22 -6.30
CA SER A 9 -12.60 9.15 -7.06
C SER A 9 -11.78 7.85 -7.11
N THR A 10 -10.45 7.95 -7.10
CA THR A 10 -9.56 6.79 -7.00
C THR A 10 -9.64 6.13 -5.62
N ARG A 11 -9.71 6.91 -4.54
CA ARG A 11 -9.90 6.34 -3.19
C ARG A 11 -11.25 5.64 -3.07
N GLN A 12 -12.31 6.25 -3.58
CA GLN A 12 -13.65 5.64 -3.58
C GLN A 12 -13.69 4.31 -4.36
N GLU A 13 -13.03 4.24 -5.50
CA GLU A 13 -12.88 3.00 -6.28
C GLU A 13 -12.14 1.93 -5.46
N VAL A 14 -11.03 2.27 -4.85
CA VAL A 14 -10.24 1.37 -4.00
C VAL A 14 -11.05 0.89 -2.80
N VAL A 15 -11.74 1.78 -2.09
CA VAL A 15 -12.63 1.45 -0.96
C VAL A 15 -13.74 0.49 -1.40
N SER A 16 -14.36 0.74 -2.54
CA SER A 16 -15.39 -0.15 -3.11
C SER A 16 -14.84 -1.57 -3.34
N ARG A 17 -13.61 -1.71 -3.81
CA ARG A 17 -12.95 -3.01 -4.03
C ARG A 17 -12.61 -3.69 -2.71
N ILE A 18 -12.09 -2.96 -1.73
CA ILE A 18 -11.79 -3.50 -0.39
C ILE A 18 -13.05 -4.08 0.26
N ASN A 19 -14.20 -3.41 0.12
CA ASN A 19 -15.48 -3.87 0.68
C ASN A 19 -16.01 -5.15 0.02
N ARG A 20 -15.47 -5.58 -1.12
CA ARG A 20 -15.83 -6.88 -1.74
C ARG A 20 -15.01 -8.05 -1.20
N LEU A 21 -13.96 -7.80 -0.40
CA LEU A 21 -13.17 -8.85 0.22
C LEU A 21 -13.99 -9.60 1.28
N THR A 22 -13.74 -10.90 1.35
CA THR A 22 -14.22 -11.77 2.42
C THR A 22 -13.07 -12.54 3.04
N PRO A 23 -13.19 -13.04 4.26
CA PRO A 23 -12.13 -13.84 4.90
C PRO A 23 -11.71 -15.07 4.07
N ASP A 24 -12.62 -15.57 3.24
CA ASP A 24 -12.44 -16.78 2.43
C ASP A 24 -11.94 -16.48 1.01
N THR A 25 -11.81 -15.21 0.63
CA THR A 25 -11.29 -14.82 -0.68
C THR A 25 -9.87 -15.38 -0.87
N LYS A 26 -9.67 -16.15 -1.96
CA LYS A 26 -8.38 -16.79 -2.24
C LYS A 26 -7.53 -15.92 -3.18
N PRO A 27 -6.21 -15.87 -2.97
CA PRO A 27 -5.32 -15.15 -3.87
C PRO A 27 -5.15 -15.89 -5.20
N LEU A 28 -4.89 -15.14 -6.27
CA LEU A 28 -4.50 -15.68 -7.59
C LEU A 28 -3.04 -16.15 -7.61
N TRP A 29 -2.20 -15.59 -6.75
CA TRP A 29 -0.78 -15.92 -6.61
C TRP A 29 -0.30 -15.62 -5.19
N GLY A 30 0.85 -16.20 -4.83
CA GLY A 30 1.47 -15.99 -3.53
C GLY A 30 0.85 -16.86 -2.43
N LYS A 31 1.38 -16.70 -1.21
CA LYS A 31 1.00 -17.50 -0.04
C LYS A 31 0.16 -16.74 0.98
N MET A 32 0.03 -15.42 0.81
CA MET A 32 -0.72 -14.56 1.72
C MET A 32 -2.21 -14.80 1.56
N ASP A 33 -2.92 -15.04 2.65
CA ASP A 33 -4.38 -15.11 2.66
C ASP A 33 -5.02 -13.71 2.75
N ALA A 34 -6.35 -13.63 2.67
CA ALA A 34 -7.07 -12.36 2.70
C ALA A 34 -6.86 -11.58 4.01
N ARG A 35 -6.75 -12.28 5.14
CA ARG A 35 -6.51 -11.67 6.45
C ARG A 35 -5.09 -11.08 6.53
N GLY A 36 -4.10 -11.83 6.08
CA GLY A 36 -2.72 -11.37 6.01
C GLY A 36 -2.53 -10.19 5.07
N MET A 37 -3.19 -10.22 3.91
CA MET A 37 -3.16 -9.09 2.95
C MET A 37 -3.78 -7.83 3.54
N LEU A 38 -4.91 -7.96 4.23
CA LEU A 38 -5.59 -6.83 4.86
C LEU A 38 -4.71 -6.17 5.94
N SER A 39 -4.10 -6.99 6.81
CA SER A 39 -3.13 -6.51 7.81
C SER A 39 -1.91 -5.87 7.18
N HIS A 40 -1.40 -6.44 6.08
CA HIS A 40 -0.27 -5.89 5.33
C HIS A 40 -0.58 -4.50 4.74
N LEU A 41 -1.73 -4.33 4.11
CA LEU A 41 -2.14 -3.03 3.58
C LEU A 41 -2.36 -2.00 4.68
N LEU A 42 -2.96 -2.41 5.80
CA LEU A 42 -3.17 -1.52 6.95
C LEU A 42 -1.83 -1.05 7.55
N ASP A 43 -0.89 -1.95 7.74
CA ASP A 43 0.44 -1.61 8.27
C ASP A 43 1.24 -0.78 7.26
N TRP A 44 1.07 -1.02 5.94
CA TRP A 44 1.65 -0.16 4.91
C TRP A 44 1.10 1.26 5.00
N MET A 45 -0.21 1.44 5.17
CA MET A 45 -0.81 2.76 5.36
C MET A 45 -0.28 3.46 6.61
N ARG A 46 -0.14 2.74 7.72
CA ARG A 46 0.42 3.27 8.97
C ARG A 46 1.90 3.66 8.81
N MET A 47 2.66 2.89 8.05
CA MET A 47 4.04 3.27 7.69
C MET A 47 4.04 4.55 6.83
N ALA A 48 3.16 4.63 5.85
CA ALA A 48 3.07 5.76 4.93
C ALA A 48 2.60 7.06 5.62
N THR A 49 1.84 6.96 6.71
CA THR A 49 1.45 8.11 7.54
C THR A 49 2.49 8.48 8.61
N GLY A 50 3.48 7.63 8.82
CA GLY A 50 4.50 7.80 9.85
C GLY A 50 4.15 7.19 11.22
N GLU A 51 2.99 6.52 11.34
CA GLU A 51 2.54 5.87 12.58
C GLU A 51 3.32 4.60 12.91
N LEU A 52 3.78 3.89 11.87
CA LEU A 52 4.56 2.66 12.00
C LEU A 52 5.97 2.88 11.47
N PRO A 53 6.98 3.05 12.34
CA PRO A 53 8.37 3.18 11.89
C PRO A 53 8.89 1.84 11.36
N ILE A 54 9.48 1.87 10.16
CA ILE A 54 10.10 0.71 9.53
C ILE A 54 11.57 1.00 9.26
N ARG A 55 12.42 0.02 9.50
CA ARG A 55 13.86 0.13 9.28
C ARG A 55 14.15 0.43 7.80
N GLN A 56 14.91 1.48 7.57
CA GLN A 56 15.35 1.86 6.23
C GLN A 56 16.34 0.84 5.67
N ARG A 57 16.20 0.57 4.37
CA ARG A 57 17.06 -0.33 3.60
C ARG A 57 17.83 0.46 2.55
N ASN A 58 19.14 0.19 2.43
CA ASN A 58 19.95 0.79 1.38
C ASN A 58 19.88 -0.07 0.11
N LEU A 59 18.83 0.11 -0.67
CA LEU A 59 18.58 -0.63 -1.92
C LEU A 59 18.94 0.24 -3.13
N VAL A 60 19.35 -0.37 -4.23
CA VAL A 60 19.67 0.32 -5.49
C VAL A 60 18.47 1.12 -6.02
N ILE A 61 17.24 0.61 -5.80
CA ILE A 61 15.99 1.28 -6.17
C ILE A 61 15.76 2.62 -5.42
N ARG A 62 16.61 2.96 -4.47
CA ARG A 62 16.56 4.22 -3.74
C ARG A 62 17.03 5.42 -4.57
N HIS A 63 17.77 5.15 -5.64
CA HIS A 63 18.45 6.18 -6.45
C HIS A 63 17.78 6.39 -7.81
N PRO A 64 17.72 7.66 -8.31
CA PRO A 64 17.34 7.95 -9.68
C PRO A 64 18.35 7.34 -10.68
N PRO A 65 17.91 6.97 -11.91
CA PRO A 65 16.54 7.01 -12.43
C PRO A 65 15.71 5.79 -12.06
N LEU A 66 16.34 4.75 -11.45
CA LEU A 66 15.69 3.46 -11.17
C LEU A 66 14.51 3.62 -10.23
N LYS A 67 14.62 4.51 -9.22
CA LYS A 67 13.53 4.83 -8.30
C LYS A 67 12.26 5.26 -9.06
N GLN A 68 12.38 6.22 -9.97
CA GLN A 68 11.25 6.72 -10.75
C GLN A 68 10.67 5.63 -11.65
N PHE A 69 11.54 4.85 -12.28
CA PHE A 69 11.10 3.75 -13.13
C PHE A 69 10.26 2.74 -12.35
N VAL A 70 10.71 2.33 -11.16
CA VAL A 70 9.98 1.39 -10.30
C VAL A 70 8.66 1.99 -9.81
N ILE A 71 8.67 3.24 -9.31
CA ILE A 71 7.47 3.88 -8.76
C ILE A 71 6.38 4.09 -9.81
N TYR A 72 6.75 4.49 -11.03
CA TYR A 72 5.79 4.95 -12.03
C TYR A 72 5.48 3.93 -13.13
N TRP A 73 6.40 3.02 -13.47
CA TRP A 73 6.32 2.24 -14.70
C TRP A 73 6.42 0.74 -14.50
N MET A 74 7.36 0.28 -13.67
CA MET A 74 7.62 -1.16 -13.53
C MET A 74 6.43 -1.86 -12.85
N PRO A 75 5.86 -2.94 -13.43
CA PRO A 75 4.88 -3.76 -12.73
C PRO A 75 5.45 -4.27 -11.41
N PHE A 76 4.62 -4.30 -10.36
CA PHE A 76 5.05 -4.92 -9.10
C PHE A 76 5.29 -6.40 -9.34
N PRO A 77 6.51 -6.91 -9.07
CA PRO A 77 6.79 -8.32 -9.23
C PRO A 77 5.94 -9.15 -8.26
N LYS A 78 5.44 -10.28 -8.73
CA LYS A 78 4.76 -11.25 -7.88
C LYS A 78 5.77 -11.95 -6.98
N GLY A 79 5.45 -12.11 -5.69
CA GLY A 79 6.29 -12.86 -4.76
C GLY A 79 7.53 -12.12 -4.24
N VAL A 80 7.57 -10.79 -4.30
CA VAL A 80 8.64 -10.00 -3.66
C VAL A 80 8.56 -10.17 -2.15
N PRO A 81 9.70 -10.43 -1.46
CA PRO A 81 9.72 -10.49 -0.01
C PRO A 81 9.24 -9.18 0.61
N THR A 82 8.27 -9.28 1.49
CA THR A 82 7.75 -8.16 2.28
C THR A 82 8.66 -7.90 3.48
N ALA A 83 8.74 -6.65 3.93
CA ALA A 83 9.43 -6.32 5.17
C ALA A 83 8.80 -7.10 6.34
N PRO A 84 9.60 -7.71 7.24
CA PRO A 84 9.06 -8.50 8.35
C PRO A 84 8.05 -7.73 9.20
N GLU A 85 8.24 -6.44 9.36
CA GLU A 85 7.36 -5.56 10.12
C GLU A 85 5.95 -5.44 9.49
N LEU A 86 5.82 -5.74 8.19
CA LEU A 86 4.57 -5.66 7.43
C LEU A 86 3.88 -7.02 7.25
N ILE A 87 4.40 -8.09 7.85
CA ILE A 87 3.81 -9.44 7.81
C ILE A 87 3.59 -10.06 9.19
N SER A 88 3.90 -9.31 10.23
CA SER A 88 3.92 -9.82 11.61
C SER A 88 2.54 -10.02 12.24
N ARG A 89 1.50 -9.48 11.63
CA ARG A 89 0.12 -9.56 12.14
C ARG A 89 -0.80 -10.33 11.20
N THR A 90 -1.75 -11.05 11.81
CA THR A 90 -2.92 -11.60 11.13
C THR A 90 -4.17 -10.93 11.69
N SER A 91 -5.12 -10.57 10.84
CA SER A 91 -6.40 -10.00 11.25
C SER A 91 -7.14 -10.97 12.18
N SER A 92 -7.53 -10.49 13.37
CA SER A 92 -8.40 -11.22 14.30
C SER A 92 -9.87 -10.91 14.06
N ASP A 93 -10.19 -9.69 13.62
CA ASP A 93 -11.53 -9.24 13.23
C ASP A 93 -11.49 -8.66 11.82
N PHE A 94 -11.88 -9.48 10.86
CA PHE A 94 -11.80 -9.12 9.44
C PHE A 94 -12.65 -7.90 9.10
N ALA A 95 -13.88 -7.83 9.60
CA ALA A 95 -14.79 -6.73 9.30
C ALA A 95 -14.30 -5.40 9.90
N ALA A 96 -13.77 -5.44 11.12
CA ALA A 96 -13.17 -4.26 11.75
C ALA A 96 -11.92 -3.79 11.00
N ASP A 97 -11.07 -4.71 10.53
CA ASP A 97 -9.87 -4.37 9.77
C ASP A 97 -10.21 -3.82 8.37
N VAL A 98 -11.26 -4.33 7.70
CA VAL A 98 -11.79 -3.75 6.46
C VAL A 98 -12.21 -2.30 6.69
N ALA A 99 -13.03 -2.04 7.70
CA ALA A 99 -13.48 -0.69 8.03
C ALA A 99 -12.31 0.25 8.37
N THR A 100 -11.34 -0.25 9.13
CA THR A 100 -10.13 0.50 9.51
C THR A 100 -9.28 0.83 8.28
N LEU A 101 -9.06 -0.13 7.37
CA LEU A 101 -8.31 0.11 6.14
C LEU A 101 -9.02 1.14 5.24
N CYS A 102 -10.33 1.04 5.07
CA CYS A 102 -11.10 2.02 4.30
C CYS A 102 -10.95 3.43 4.89
N SER A 103 -11.03 3.55 6.22
CA SER A 103 -10.82 4.83 6.91
C SER A 103 -9.41 5.39 6.69
N HIS A 104 -8.37 4.53 6.72
CA HIS A 104 -6.99 4.96 6.44
C HIS A 104 -6.80 5.38 4.98
N ILE A 105 -7.42 4.70 4.02
CA ILE A 105 -7.39 5.09 2.59
C ILE A 105 -8.00 6.49 2.40
N GLU A 106 -9.14 6.76 3.02
CA GLU A 106 -9.76 8.08 2.93
C GLU A 106 -8.91 9.16 3.62
N ALA A 107 -8.42 8.90 4.82
CA ALA A 107 -7.56 9.82 5.56
C ALA A 107 -6.22 10.08 4.84
N TYR A 108 -5.73 9.11 4.08
CA TYR A 108 -4.49 9.24 3.30
C TYR A 108 -4.56 10.40 2.31
N GLY A 109 -5.73 10.71 1.78
CA GLY A 109 -5.94 11.85 0.88
C GLY A 109 -5.53 13.20 1.48
N ALA A 110 -5.62 13.36 2.80
CA ALA A 110 -5.20 14.59 3.48
C ALA A 110 -3.68 14.82 3.44
N MET A 111 -2.90 13.77 3.19
CA MET A 111 -1.44 13.88 3.06
C MET A 111 -1.01 14.50 1.73
N ALA A 112 -1.91 14.65 0.76
CA ALA A 112 -1.61 15.23 -0.55
C ALA A 112 -1.01 16.64 -0.48
N THR A 113 -1.30 17.38 0.58
CA THR A 113 -0.82 18.77 0.80
C THR A 113 0.29 18.87 1.84
N ARG A 114 0.72 17.75 2.45
CA ARG A 114 1.78 17.77 3.47
C ARG A 114 3.16 17.96 2.85
N ALA A 115 3.95 18.83 3.49
CA ALA A 115 5.35 19.03 3.13
C ALA A 115 6.30 18.03 3.83
N ASP A 116 5.90 17.52 5.00
CA ASP A 116 6.69 16.67 5.90
C ASP A 116 6.33 15.18 5.73
N LEU A 117 6.49 14.64 4.54
CA LEU A 117 6.21 13.24 4.29
C LEU A 117 7.30 12.33 4.87
N PRO A 118 6.96 11.13 5.36
CA PRO A 118 7.92 10.17 5.89
C PRO A 118 8.99 9.77 4.86
N ILE A 119 10.08 9.23 5.35
CA ILE A 119 11.10 8.62 4.49
C ILE A 119 10.70 7.16 4.24
N HIS A 120 10.49 6.80 2.97
CA HIS A 120 10.10 5.43 2.63
C HIS A 120 11.25 4.44 2.90
N PRO A 121 10.99 3.29 3.54
CA PRO A 121 12.06 2.34 3.90
C PRO A 121 12.93 1.89 2.73
N ALA A 122 12.34 1.62 1.57
CA ALA A 122 13.04 1.15 0.38
C ALA A 122 13.44 2.28 -0.58
N PHE A 123 12.58 3.29 -0.78
CA PHE A 123 12.78 4.35 -1.78
C PHE A 123 13.42 5.62 -1.22
N GLY A 124 13.57 5.74 0.09
CA GLY A 124 14.10 6.95 0.72
C GLY A 124 13.15 8.14 0.60
N ARG A 125 13.68 9.35 0.44
CA ARG A 125 12.86 10.53 0.20
C ARG A 125 12.13 10.41 -1.14
N MET A 126 10.84 10.68 -1.10
CA MET A 126 9.96 10.68 -2.28
C MET A 126 9.23 12.01 -2.38
N SER A 127 8.88 12.39 -3.61
CA SER A 127 7.99 13.53 -3.84
C SER A 127 6.57 13.18 -3.35
N ASN A 128 5.79 14.20 -3.04
CA ASN A 128 4.37 14.05 -2.72
C ASN A 128 3.63 13.24 -3.80
N ARG A 129 3.82 13.59 -5.09
CA ARG A 129 3.26 12.83 -6.21
C ARG A 129 3.64 11.34 -6.19
N ALA A 130 4.88 11.02 -5.87
CA ALA A 130 5.36 9.63 -5.83
C ALA A 130 4.65 8.83 -4.73
N TRP A 131 4.39 9.43 -3.56
CA TRP A 131 3.65 8.79 -2.48
C TRP A 131 2.22 8.43 -2.90
N GLY A 132 1.50 9.35 -3.55
CA GLY A 132 0.13 9.08 -4.01
C GLY A 132 0.05 7.98 -5.06
N VAL A 133 0.98 7.98 -6.02
CA VAL A 133 1.05 6.96 -7.09
C VAL A 133 1.46 5.61 -6.49
N LEU A 134 2.48 5.57 -5.64
CA LEU A 134 2.95 4.33 -5.00
C LEU A 134 1.86 3.72 -4.12
N GLY A 135 1.15 4.55 -3.34
CA GLY A 135 0.03 4.10 -2.51
C GLY A 135 -1.06 3.42 -3.32
N TYR A 136 -1.47 4.04 -4.43
CA TYR A 136 -2.44 3.43 -5.34
C TYR A 136 -1.91 2.10 -5.91
N ARG A 137 -0.72 2.11 -6.50
CA ARG A 137 -0.17 0.95 -7.19
C ARG A 137 0.06 -0.25 -6.27
N HIS A 138 0.49 0.01 -5.04
CA HIS A 138 0.68 -1.03 -4.03
C HIS A 138 -0.66 -1.64 -3.63
N THR A 139 -1.66 -0.82 -3.34
CA THR A 139 -3.00 -1.27 -2.98
C THR A 139 -3.66 -2.02 -4.14
N ASP A 140 -3.63 -1.47 -5.36
CA ASP A 140 -4.19 -2.08 -6.58
C ASP A 140 -3.53 -3.45 -6.87
N HIS A 141 -2.22 -3.58 -6.68
CA HIS A 141 -1.52 -4.86 -6.84
C HIS A 141 -2.12 -5.96 -5.95
N HIS A 142 -2.35 -5.66 -4.67
CA HIS A 142 -2.93 -6.61 -3.74
C HIS A 142 -4.42 -6.85 -3.99
N LEU A 143 -5.18 -5.83 -4.35
CA LEU A 143 -6.59 -6.03 -4.71
C LEU A 143 -6.74 -6.92 -5.94
N ARG A 144 -5.92 -6.75 -6.97
CA ARG A 144 -5.86 -7.67 -8.12
C ARG A 144 -5.43 -9.07 -7.73
N GLN A 145 -4.51 -9.21 -6.79
CA GLN A 145 -4.11 -10.51 -6.25
C GLN A 145 -5.29 -11.29 -5.69
N PHE A 146 -6.30 -10.58 -5.15
CA PHE A 146 -7.51 -11.16 -4.56
C PHE A 146 -8.76 -11.00 -5.44
N ARG A 147 -8.61 -10.69 -6.73
CA ARG A 147 -9.70 -10.58 -7.72
C ARG A 147 -10.74 -9.49 -7.43
N VAL A 148 -10.40 -8.48 -6.72
CA VAL A 148 -11.26 -7.34 -6.44
C VAL A 148 -10.73 -6.03 -6.99
#